data_e84c4586ffe057b04cda53a8e7b71234
#
_entry.id   e84c4586ffe057b04cda53a8e7b71234
#
_cell.length_a   1.000
_cell.length_b   1.000
_cell.length_c   1.000
_cell.angle_alpha   90.00
_cell.angle_beta   90.00
_cell.angle_gamma   90.00
#
_symmetry.space_group_name_H-M   'P 1'
#
loop_
_entity.id
_entity.type
_entity.pdbx_description
1 polymer ?
#
loop_
_entity_poly.entity_id
_entity_poly.type
_entity_poly.pdbx_seq_one_letter_code
_entity_poly.pdbx_strand_id
1 'polypeptide(L)'
;ATAVNDPQERRIRKGLTLYTFTVSDGVTPMKVTLFNNRYAAEKIRRGGEYLFYGTVSGGPRRCEMNSPLIEPVGTGERIRPVYPQTEGLTSRMIEAAVAQALTLLDQELDEEPLPFALRQEHTLCVRRFAMENIHFPTDQEALARARRRLVFEELLLLQLGHLRLKGRTRAETGAVMTTDYAADFYRLLPFTPTGAQRRAIEECAA
;
A
#
# COMPACT_ATOMS: atom_id res chain seq x y z
N ALA A 1 -23.08 -7.28 8.98
CA ALA A 1 -23.85 -7.27 10.23
C ALA A 1 -25.26 -6.73 9.98
N THR A 2 -26.21 -7.19 10.78
CA THR A 2 -27.63 -6.80 10.68
C THR A 2 -27.96 -5.68 11.64
N ALA A 3 -28.67 -4.65 11.21
CA ALA A 3 -29.12 -3.57 12.08
C ALA A 3 -30.24 -4.05 13.01
N VAL A 4 -30.02 -3.98 14.32
CA VAL A 4 -30.96 -4.43 15.34
C VAL A 4 -32.09 -3.42 15.56
N ASN A 5 -31.79 -2.14 15.41
CA ASN A 5 -32.73 -1.02 15.54
C ASN A 5 -32.42 0.08 14.53
N ASP A 6 -33.41 0.92 14.27
CA ASP A 6 -33.23 2.12 13.47
C ASP A 6 -32.33 3.14 14.19
N PRO A 7 -31.59 3.99 13.45
CA PRO A 7 -30.76 5.03 14.03
C PRO A 7 -31.57 6.03 14.87
N GLN A 8 -31.12 6.22 16.10
CA GLN A 8 -31.70 7.21 17.02
C GLN A 8 -30.92 8.52 16.94
N GLU A 9 -31.60 9.60 16.63
CA GLU A 9 -31.02 10.93 16.58
C GLU A 9 -30.90 11.51 17.99
N ARG A 10 -29.71 12.04 18.35
CA ARG A 10 -29.50 12.79 19.59
C ARG A 10 -28.69 14.05 19.29
N ARG A 11 -29.28 15.19 19.49
CA ARG A 11 -28.59 16.48 19.40
C ARG A 11 -27.83 16.74 20.69
N ILE A 12 -26.50 16.85 20.63
CA ILE A 12 -25.64 17.09 21.80
C ILE A 12 -25.44 18.58 22.04
N ARG A 13 -25.15 19.33 20.97
CA ARG A 13 -24.98 20.80 21.01
C ARG A 13 -25.24 21.39 19.62
N LYS A 14 -25.23 22.72 19.50
CA LYS A 14 -25.33 23.38 18.18
C LYS A 14 -24.20 22.91 17.27
N GLY A 15 -24.54 22.36 16.13
CA GLY A 15 -23.58 21.82 15.15
C GLY A 15 -23.11 20.35 15.38
N LEU A 16 -23.58 19.67 16.47
CA LEU A 16 -23.23 18.26 16.72
C LEU A 16 -24.48 17.44 16.99
N THR A 17 -24.80 16.59 16.02
CA THR A 17 -25.87 15.58 16.09
C THR A 17 -25.27 14.20 15.98
N LEU A 18 -25.66 13.30 16.87
CA LEU A 18 -25.27 11.88 16.84
C LEU A 18 -26.45 11.05 16.36
N TYR A 19 -26.17 10.08 15.52
CA TYR A 19 -27.08 9.00 15.14
C TYR A 19 -26.51 7.70 15.66
N THR A 20 -27.22 7.04 16.59
CA THR A 20 -26.74 5.83 17.25
C THR A 20 -27.67 4.65 16.97
N PHE A 21 -27.12 3.52 16.64
CA PHE A 21 -27.85 2.28 16.45
C PHE A 21 -26.98 1.08 16.81
N THR A 22 -27.59 -0.08 16.95
CA THR A 22 -26.91 -1.32 17.29
C THR A 22 -26.96 -2.26 16.07
N VAL A 23 -25.86 -2.91 15.80
CA VAL A 23 -25.73 -3.96 14.79
C VAL A 23 -25.27 -5.25 15.43
N SER A 24 -25.56 -6.38 14.80
CA SER A 24 -25.13 -7.70 15.27
C SER A 24 -24.74 -8.58 14.08
N ASP A 25 -23.71 -9.39 14.28
CA ASP A 25 -23.30 -10.48 13.38
C ASP A 25 -23.97 -11.82 13.74
N GLY A 26 -24.94 -11.80 14.67
CA GLY A 26 -25.57 -12.98 15.23
C GLY A 26 -24.91 -13.48 16.51
N VAL A 27 -23.72 -12.99 16.85
CA VAL A 27 -22.96 -13.41 18.06
C VAL A 27 -22.81 -12.24 19.04
N THR A 28 -22.30 -11.12 18.57
CA THR A 28 -21.97 -9.97 19.43
C THR A 28 -22.65 -8.70 18.95
N PRO A 29 -23.40 -7.99 19.80
CA PRO A 29 -23.92 -6.68 19.46
C PRO A 29 -22.82 -5.63 19.51
N MET A 30 -22.83 -4.73 18.51
CA MET A 30 -21.92 -3.61 18.42
C MET A 30 -22.71 -2.31 18.26
N LYS A 31 -22.32 -1.29 19.02
CA LYS A 31 -22.92 0.04 18.91
C LYS A 31 -22.20 0.83 17.80
N VAL A 32 -22.98 1.39 16.89
CA VAL A 32 -22.49 2.27 15.83
C VAL A 32 -22.93 3.69 16.11
N THR A 33 -22.01 4.65 15.99
CA THR A 33 -22.26 6.08 16.17
C THR A 33 -21.83 6.84 14.92
N LEU A 34 -22.75 7.59 14.30
CA LEU A 34 -22.45 8.52 13.20
C LEU A 34 -22.52 9.95 13.71
N PHE A 35 -21.55 10.78 13.32
CA PHE A 35 -21.48 12.19 13.69
C PHE A 35 -21.93 13.05 12.51
N ASN A 36 -22.96 13.88 12.69
CA ASN A 36 -23.48 14.81 11.69
C ASN A 36 -23.82 14.17 10.32
N ASN A 37 -23.99 12.87 10.24
CA ASN A 37 -24.23 12.16 8.99
C ASN A 37 -25.65 11.62 8.93
N ARG A 38 -26.60 12.55 8.77
CA ARG A 38 -28.04 12.23 8.61
C ARG A 38 -28.30 11.33 7.39
N TYR A 39 -27.61 11.62 6.28
CA TYR A 39 -27.82 10.88 5.04
C TYR A 39 -27.45 9.39 5.15
N ALA A 40 -26.37 9.06 5.86
CA ALA A 40 -26.02 7.66 6.11
C ALA A 40 -27.02 7.02 7.09
N ALA A 41 -27.45 7.75 8.14
CA ALA A 41 -28.42 7.26 9.11
C ALA A 41 -29.78 6.95 8.45
N GLU A 42 -30.25 7.78 7.54
CA GLU A 42 -31.53 7.58 6.84
C GLU A 42 -31.57 6.34 5.94
N LYS A 43 -30.40 5.80 5.55
CA LYS A 43 -30.30 4.58 4.74
C LYS A 43 -30.36 3.31 5.57
N ILE A 44 -30.12 3.39 6.87
CA ILE A 44 -30.13 2.24 7.76
C ILE A 44 -31.57 1.93 8.18
N ARG A 45 -31.95 0.68 8.05
CA ARG A 45 -33.26 0.19 8.48
C ARG A 45 -33.07 -1.02 9.38
N ARG A 46 -33.87 -1.14 10.40
CA ARG A 46 -33.94 -2.32 11.27
C ARG A 46 -34.13 -3.59 10.42
N GLY A 47 -33.32 -4.62 10.69
CA GLY A 47 -33.33 -5.89 9.96
C GLY A 47 -32.56 -5.85 8.63
N GLY A 48 -32.09 -4.65 8.20
CA GLY A 48 -31.22 -4.54 7.01
C GLY A 48 -29.82 -5.06 7.27
N GLU A 49 -29.22 -5.68 6.26
CA GLU A 49 -27.83 -6.16 6.30
C GLU A 49 -26.89 -5.17 5.63
N TYR A 50 -25.80 -4.86 6.33
CA TYR A 50 -24.80 -3.87 5.89
C TYR A 50 -23.40 -4.34 6.19
N LEU A 51 -22.44 -3.88 5.37
CA LEU A 51 -21.01 -3.99 5.61
C LEU A 51 -20.54 -2.71 6.31
N PHE A 52 -19.79 -2.88 7.39
CA PHE A 52 -19.24 -1.77 8.18
C PHE A 52 -17.71 -1.82 8.14
N TYR A 53 -17.11 -0.75 7.65
CA TYR A 53 -15.66 -0.62 7.59
C TYR A 53 -15.21 0.49 8.53
N GLY A 54 -14.38 0.18 9.49
CA GLY A 54 -13.90 1.14 10.47
C GLY A 54 -13.13 0.48 11.61
N THR A 55 -12.69 1.30 12.56
CA THR A 55 -11.99 0.82 13.76
C THR A 55 -13.00 0.44 14.84
N VAL A 56 -12.92 -0.80 15.30
CA VAL A 56 -13.67 -1.27 16.47
C VAL A 56 -12.93 -0.85 17.73
N SER A 57 -13.64 -0.21 18.63
CA SER A 57 -13.15 0.19 19.97
C SER A 57 -13.96 -0.49 21.07
N GLY A 58 -13.41 -0.51 22.28
CA GLY A 58 -14.05 -1.15 23.44
C GLY A 58 -13.58 -2.59 23.67
N GLY A 59 -14.22 -3.28 24.61
CA GLY A 59 -13.90 -4.66 24.98
C GLY A 59 -14.92 -5.67 24.46
N PRO A 60 -14.72 -6.99 24.69
CA PRO A 60 -15.57 -8.06 24.17
C PRO A 60 -17.05 -7.94 24.50
N ARG A 61 -17.39 -7.25 25.60
CA ARG A 61 -18.78 -7.04 26.05
C ARG A 61 -19.38 -5.72 25.59
N ARG A 62 -18.57 -4.82 25.04
CA ARG A 62 -19.02 -3.47 24.64
C ARG A 62 -18.19 -3.00 23.46
N CYS A 63 -18.51 -3.52 22.28
CA CYS A 63 -17.90 -3.11 21.04
C CYS A 63 -18.60 -1.83 20.53
N GLU A 64 -17.80 -0.87 20.11
CA GLU A 64 -18.29 0.40 19.51
C GLU A 64 -17.51 0.69 18.25
N MET A 65 -18.20 1.26 17.24
CA MET A 65 -17.59 1.74 16.01
C MET A 65 -18.07 3.17 15.73
N ASN A 66 -17.14 4.08 15.51
CA ASN A 66 -17.43 5.48 15.28
C ASN A 66 -17.23 5.84 13.81
N SER A 67 -18.23 6.45 13.21
CA SER A 67 -18.25 6.89 11.80
C SER A 67 -17.73 5.85 10.80
N PRO A 68 -18.23 4.62 10.84
CA PRO A 68 -17.84 3.64 9.84
C PRO A 68 -18.28 4.07 8.44
N LEU A 69 -17.58 3.57 7.42
CA LEU A 69 -18.13 3.48 6.08
C LEU A 69 -19.18 2.35 6.08
N ILE A 70 -20.38 2.62 5.56
CA ILE A 70 -21.50 1.67 5.58
C ILE A 70 -21.95 1.40 4.14
N GLU A 71 -22.07 0.13 3.79
CA GLU A 71 -22.50 -0.32 2.48
C GLU A 71 -23.57 -1.41 2.58
N PRO A 72 -24.51 -1.47 1.63
CA PRO A 72 -25.46 -2.58 1.55
C PRO A 72 -24.72 -3.90 1.25
N VAL A 73 -25.18 -5.00 1.83
CA VAL A 73 -24.73 -6.35 1.46
C VAL A 73 -25.18 -6.65 0.04
N GLY A 74 -24.29 -7.22 -0.79
CA GLY A 74 -24.56 -7.53 -2.19
C GLY A 74 -23.79 -6.71 -3.21
N THR A 75 -23.04 -5.71 -2.76
CA THR A 75 -22.07 -4.99 -3.62
C THR A 75 -20.76 -5.77 -3.82
N GLY A 76 -20.67 -7.01 -3.30
CA GLY A 76 -19.49 -7.87 -3.29
C GLY A 76 -18.47 -7.43 -2.22
N GLU A 77 -17.72 -8.38 -1.67
CA GLU A 77 -16.54 -8.10 -0.86
C GLU A 77 -15.46 -7.48 -1.78
N ARG A 78 -15.50 -6.17 -1.95
CA ARG A 78 -14.49 -5.46 -2.73
C ARG A 78 -13.39 -4.99 -1.82
N ILE A 79 -12.16 -5.31 -2.19
CA ILE A 79 -10.98 -4.67 -1.61
C ILE A 79 -11.01 -3.21 -2.06
N ARG A 80 -11.10 -2.29 -1.10
CA ARG A 80 -11.20 -0.87 -1.41
C ARG A 80 -9.89 -0.14 -1.12
N PRO A 81 -9.52 0.80 -1.98
CA PRO A 81 -8.40 1.68 -1.70
C PRO A 81 -8.76 2.65 -0.57
N VAL A 82 -7.80 2.88 0.33
CA VAL A 82 -7.89 3.90 1.38
C VAL A 82 -6.82 4.94 1.10
N TYR A 83 -7.25 6.13 0.71
CA TYR A 83 -6.34 7.25 0.41
C TYR A 83 -6.20 8.18 1.63
N PRO A 84 -5.01 8.76 1.85
CA PRO A 84 -4.82 9.83 2.83
C PRO A 84 -5.77 10.99 2.54
N GLN A 85 -6.41 11.50 3.57
CA GLN A 85 -7.38 12.59 3.45
C GLN A 85 -6.78 13.89 3.96
N THR A 86 -7.21 15.02 3.36
CA THR A 86 -6.94 16.36 3.82
C THR A 86 -8.25 17.15 3.93
N GLU A 87 -8.19 18.35 4.47
CA GLU A 87 -9.38 19.20 4.56
C GLU A 87 -9.97 19.47 3.16
N GLY A 88 -11.25 19.19 3.00
CA GLY A 88 -11.96 19.33 1.73
C GLY A 88 -11.74 18.21 0.71
N LEU A 89 -10.82 17.25 0.94
CA LEU A 89 -10.52 16.14 0.02
C LEU A 89 -10.66 14.80 0.73
N THR A 90 -11.76 14.11 0.48
CA THR A 90 -12.06 12.80 1.08
C THR A 90 -11.48 11.64 0.26
N SER A 91 -11.23 10.48 0.89
CA SER A 91 -10.80 9.26 0.22
C SER A 91 -11.72 8.86 -0.94
N ARG A 92 -13.03 9.07 -0.80
CA ARG A 92 -14.02 8.79 -1.86
C ARG A 92 -13.88 9.73 -3.07
N MET A 93 -13.52 11.00 -2.86
CA MET A 93 -13.27 11.94 -3.96
C MET A 93 -12.00 11.52 -4.72
N ILE A 94 -10.97 11.10 -4.01
CA ILE A 94 -9.72 10.59 -4.62
C ILE A 94 -10.01 9.29 -5.37
N GLU A 95 -10.75 8.35 -4.79
CA GLU A 95 -11.18 7.10 -5.44
C GLU A 95 -11.90 7.39 -6.77
N ALA A 96 -12.86 8.31 -6.78
CA ALA A 96 -13.59 8.69 -7.99
C ALA A 96 -12.67 9.33 -9.05
N ALA A 97 -11.76 10.19 -8.63
CA ALA A 97 -10.79 10.82 -9.52
C ALA A 97 -9.82 9.79 -10.13
N VAL A 98 -9.33 8.83 -9.34
CA VAL A 98 -8.47 7.75 -9.83
C VAL A 98 -9.21 6.86 -10.83
N ALA A 99 -10.47 6.48 -10.54
CA ALA A 99 -11.28 5.71 -11.48
C ALA A 99 -11.46 6.42 -12.82
N GLN A 100 -11.72 7.72 -12.78
CA GLN A 100 -11.82 8.55 -13.98
C GLN A 100 -10.47 8.65 -14.72
N ALA A 101 -9.37 8.86 -13.99
CA ALA A 101 -8.03 8.94 -14.59
C ALA A 101 -7.65 7.64 -15.31
N LEU A 102 -7.90 6.48 -14.72
CA LEU A 102 -7.64 5.18 -15.37
C LEU A 102 -8.42 5.00 -16.68
N THR A 103 -9.64 5.54 -16.75
CA THR A 103 -10.44 5.52 -17.99
C THR A 103 -9.90 6.49 -19.05
N LEU A 104 -9.42 7.67 -18.62
CA LEU A 104 -8.87 8.68 -19.54
C LEU A 104 -7.50 8.31 -20.09
N LEU A 105 -6.69 7.57 -19.31
CA LEU A 105 -5.33 7.12 -19.68
C LEU A 105 -5.32 5.74 -20.35
N ASP A 106 -6.40 5.37 -21.02
CA ASP A 106 -6.59 4.03 -21.59
C ASP A 106 -5.46 3.64 -22.56
N GLN A 107 -5.05 4.52 -23.46
CA GLN A 107 -3.97 4.27 -24.41
C GLN A 107 -2.59 4.26 -23.74
N GLU A 108 -2.31 5.20 -22.85
CA GLU A 108 -1.04 5.34 -22.16
C GLU A 108 -0.76 4.16 -21.21
N LEU A 109 -1.79 3.51 -20.70
CA LEU A 109 -1.64 2.32 -19.87
C LEU A 109 -1.23 1.07 -20.67
N ASP A 110 -1.46 1.05 -21.97
CA ASP A 110 -1.01 -0.04 -22.85
C ASP A 110 0.47 0.06 -23.24
N GLU A 111 1.09 1.22 -23.03
CA GLU A 111 2.53 1.38 -23.20
C GLU A 111 3.27 0.60 -22.10
N GLU A 112 3.92 -0.49 -22.49
CA GLU A 112 4.65 -1.38 -21.56
C GLU A 112 6.15 -1.06 -21.57
N PRO A 113 6.69 -0.41 -20.51
CA PRO A 113 8.09 0.00 -20.47
C PRO A 113 9.07 -1.15 -20.22
N LEU A 114 8.61 -2.26 -19.65
CA LEU A 114 9.48 -3.41 -19.36
C LEU A 114 9.51 -4.39 -20.53
N PRO A 115 10.72 -4.79 -21.00
CA PRO A 115 10.86 -5.82 -22.02
C PRO A 115 10.14 -7.12 -21.67
N PHE A 116 9.58 -7.76 -22.68
CA PHE A 116 8.84 -9.02 -22.52
C PHE A 116 9.65 -10.11 -21.81
N ALA A 117 10.92 -10.29 -22.20
CA ALA A 117 11.81 -11.27 -21.59
C ALA A 117 11.98 -11.05 -20.07
N LEU A 118 12.17 -9.79 -19.64
CA LEU A 118 12.30 -9.43 -18.24
C LEU A 118 11.01 -9.73 -17.45
N ARG A 119 9.87 -9.42 -18.05
CA ARG A 119 8.56 -9.71 -17.44
C ARG A 119 8.32 -11.20 -17.29
N GLN A 120 8.71 -12.02 -18.27
CA GLN A 120 8.61 -13.48 -18.18
C GLN A 120 9.52 -14.04 -17.09
N GLU A 121 10.81 -13.65 -17.06
CA GLU A 121 11.80 -14.11 -16.09
C GLU A 121 11.33 -13.88 -14.65
N HIS A 122 10.78 -12.70 -14.38
CA HIS A 122 10.35 -12.31 -13.03
C HIS A 122 8.84 -12.50 -12.75
N THR A 123 8.10 -13.09 -13.68
CA THR A 123 6.65 -13.35 -13.56
C THR A 123 5.86 -12.07 -13.24
N LEU A 124 6.10 -11.02 -14.03
CA LEU A 124 5.48 -9.71 -13.85
C LEU A 124 4.28 -9.53 -14.77
N CYS A 125 3.20 -8.98 -14.25
CA CYS A 125 2.04 -8.59 -15.05
C CYS A 125 2.33 -7.34 -15.89
N VAL A 126 1.48 -7.07 -16.88
CA VAL A 126 1.56 -5.86 -17.71
C VAL A 126 1.20 -4.62 -16.89
N ARG A 127 1.67 -3.45 -17.36
CA ARG A 127 1.48 -2.16 -16.68
C ARG A 127 0.00 -1.85 -16.43
N ARG A 128 -0.86 -1.98 -17.44
CA ARG A 128 -2.32 -1.78 -17.31
C ARG A 128 -2.90 -2.58 -16.15
N PHE A 129 -2.67 -3.90 -16.15
CA PHE A 129 -3.16 -4.76 -15.06
C PHE A 129 -2.68 -4.30 -13.68
N ALA A 130 -1.40 -3.88 -13.57
CA ALA A 130 -0.85 -3.41 -12.31
C ALA A 130 -1.52 -2.11 -11.84
N MET A 131 -1.71 -1.14 -12.73
CA MET A 131 -2.33 0.15 -12.40
C MET A 131 -3.80 0.01 -12.03
N GLU A 132 -4.55 -0.81 -12.71
CA GLU A 132 -5.96 -1.08 -12.40
C GLU A 132 -6.10 -1.82 -11.06
N ASN A 133 -5.34 -2.91 -10.87
CA ASN A 133 -5.51 -3.78 -9.71
C ASN A 133 -4.78 -3.30 -8.44
N ILE A 134 -3.90 -2.30 -8.50
CA ILE A 134 -3.38 -1.67 -7.28
C ILE A 134 -4.44 -0.77 -6.63
N HIS A 135 -5.33 -0.19 -7.42
CA HIS A 135 -6.40 0.69 -6.97
C HIS A 135 -7.74 -0.03 -6.80
N PHE A 136 -8.10 -0.89 -7.75
CA PHE A 136 -9.40 -1.59 -7.80
C PHE A 136 -9.19 -3.08 -8.05
N PRO A 137 -8.57 -3.81 -7.12
CA PRO A 137 -8.27 -5.22 -7.32
C PRO A 137 -9.53 -6.06 -7.40
N THR A 138 -9.54 -7.04 -8.30
CA THR A 138 -10.60 -8.03 -8.40
C THR A 138 -10.60 -8.98 -7.20
N ASP A 139 -9.41 -9.30 -6.70
CA ASP A 139 -9.17 -10.19 -5.57
C ASP A 139 -7.77 -9.94 -4.95
N GLN A 140 -7.44 -10.67 -3.89
CA GLN A 140 -6.16 -10.56 -3.19
C GLN A 140 -4.96 -10.98 -4.04
N GLU A 141 -5.13 -11.95 -4.95
CA GLU A 141 -4.07 -12.40 -5.83
C GLU A 141 -3.74 -11.33 -6.88
N ALA A 142 -4.77 -10.73 -7.49
CA ALA A 142 -4.60 -9.62 -8.42
C ALA A 142 -3.89 -8.43 -7.77
N LEU A 143 -4.25 -8.09 -6.53
CA LEU A 143 -3.57 -7.06 -5.74
C LEU A 143 -2.09 -7.40 -5.51
N ALA A 144 -1.79 -8.63 -5.12
CA ALA A 144 -0.42 -9.07 -4.87
C ALA A 144 0.44 -9.03 -6.15
N ARG A 145 -0.11 -9.46 -7.29
CA ARG A 145 0.54 -9.39 -8.59
C ARG A 145 0.80 -7.95 -9.04
N ALA A 146 -0.19 -7.08 -8.89
CA ALA A 146 -0.08 -5.65 -9.20
C ALA A 146 1.02 -5.00 -8.35
N ARG A 147 1.01 -5.22 -7.04
CA ARG A 147 2.01 -4.72 -6.10
C ARG A 147 3.42 -5.20 -6.43
N ARG A 148 3.59 -6.49 -6.73
CA ARG A 148 4.89 -7.07 -7.13
C ARG A 148 5.45 -6.33 -8.35
N ARG A 149 4.62 -6.09 -9.37
CA ARG A 149 5.02 -5.40 -10.60
C ARG A 149 5.49 -3.97 -10.33
N LEU A 150 4.74 -3.20 -9.56
CA LEU A 150 5.05 -1.80 -9.28
C LEU A 150 6.30 -1.67 -8.39
N VAL A 151 6.44 -2.52 -7.36
CA VAL A 151 7.63 -2.55 -6.51
C VAL A 151 8.88 -2.92 -7.31
N PHE A 152 8.78 -3.91 -8.22
CA PHE A 152 9.89 -4.28 -9.09
C PHE A 152 10.33 -3.10 -9.98
N GLU A 153 9.39 -2.40 -10.60
CA GLU A 153 9.67 -1.25 -11.48
C GLU A 153 10.32 -0.11 -10.71
N GLU A 154 9.81 0.22 -9.53
CA GLU A 154 10.38 1.27 -8.67
C GLU A 154 11.81 0.95 -8.25
N LEU A 155 12.07 -0.29 -7.80
CA LEU A 155 13.40 -0.73 -7.42
C LEU A 155 14.36 -0.80 -8.62
N LEU A 156 13.88 -1.23 -9.79
CA LEU A 156 14.67 -1.22 -11.02
C LEU A 156 15.11 0.19 -11.40
N LEU A 157 14.19 1.16 -11.38
CA LEU A 157 14.50 2.55 -11.67
C LEU A 157 15.52 3.13 -10.66
N LEU A 158 15.38 2.80 -9.38
CA LEU A 158 16.33 3.21 -8.35
C LEU A 158 17.73 2.62 -8.61
N GLN A 159 17.81 1.32 -8.94
CA GLN A 159 19.07 0.65 -9.25
C GLN A 159 19.73 1.21 -10.52
N LEU A 160 18.97 1.44 -11.57
CA LEU A 160 19.47 2.05 -12.79
C LEU A 160 20.01 3.46 -12.53
N GLY A 161 19.30 4.26 -11.73
CA GLY A 161 19.75 5.58 -11.29
C GLY A 161 21.07 5.51 -10.52
N HIS A 162 21.18 4.56 -9.58
CA HIS A 162 22.40 4.36 -8.79
C HIS A 162 23.60 3.91 -9.66
N LEU A 163 23.40 2.96 -10.56
CA LEU A 163 24.43 2.51 -11.49
C LEU A 163 24.91 3.63 -12.41
N ARG A 164 23.99 4.49 -12.89
CA ARG A 164 24.34 5.65 -13.71
C ARG A 164 25.19 6.68 -12.94
N LEU A 165 24.86 6.92 -11.68
CA LEU A 165 25.66 7.79 -10.80
C LEU A 165 27.05 7.21 -10.56
N LYS A 166 27.11 5.90 -10.21
CA LYS A 166 28.38 5.19 -9.98
C LYS A 166 29.26 5.14 -11.23
N GLY A 167 28.66 4.99 -12.42
CA GLY A 167 29.39 5.04 -13.70
C GLY A 167 30.02 6.41 -13.98
N ARG A 168 29.38 7.50 -13.56
CA ARG A 168 29.95 8.85 -13.69
C ARG A 168 31.14 9.09 -12.78
N THR A 169 31.11 8.53 -11.56
CA THR A 169 32.23 8.67 -10.59
C THR A 169 33.42 7.78 -10.95
N ARG A 170 33.24 6.69 -11.71
CA ARG A 170 34.32 5.82 -12.18
C ARG A 170 35.15 6.39 -13.34
N ALA A 171 34.72 7.50 -13.95
CA ALA A 171 35.45 8.15 -15.02
C ALA A 171 36.71 8.94 -14.50
N GLU A 172 36.87 9.11 -13.20
CA GLU A 172 38.08 9.63 -12.61
C GLU A 172 39.07 8.46 -12.42
N THR A 173 40.01 8.35 -13.32
CA THR A 173 41.11 7.39 -13.22
C THR A 173 41.99 7.77 -12.02
N GLY A 174 41.90 6.98 -10.95
CA GLY A 174 42.90 7.02 -9.88
C GLY A 174 44.27 6.66 -10.39
N ALA A 175 45.32 6.95 -9.62
CA ALA A 175 46.67 6.49 -9.93
C ALA A 175 46.67 4.94 -10.00
N VAL A 176 47.13 4.41 -11.12
CA VAL A 176 47.27 2.95 -11.29
C VAL A 176 48.47 2.50 -10.45
N MET A 177 48.22 1.70 -9.44
CA MET A 177 49.26 1.06 -8.66
C MET A 177 49.78 -0.16 -9.44
N THR A 178 50.99 -0.10 -9.95
CA THR A 178 51.59 -1.14 -10.78
C THR A 178 52.36 -2.20 -9.99
N THR A 179 52.59 -1.97 -8.70
CA THR A 179 53.38 -2.86 -7.84
C THR A 179 52.51 -3.42 -6.72
N ASP A 180 52.44 -4.74 -6.60
CA ASP A 180 51.79 -5.42 -5.48
C ASP A 180 52.73 -5.49 -4.27
N TYR A 181 52.39 -4.78 -3.22
CA TYR A 181 53.11 -4.80 -1.93
C TYR A 181 52.39 -5.65 -0.87
N ALA A 182 51.39 -6.45 -1.21
CA ALA A 182 50.64 -7.22 -0.24
C ALA A 182 51.50 -8.14 0.63
N ALA A 183 52.50 -8.79 0.04
CA ALA A 183 53.43 -9.65 0.78
C ALA A 183 54.28 -8.88 1.82
N ASP A 184 54.75 -7.70 1.48
CA ASP A 184 55.52 -6.85 2.38
C ASP A 184 54.62 -6.24 3.47
N PHE A 185 53.41 -5.86 3.10
CA PHE A 185 52.38 -5.42 4.04
C PHE A 185 52.05 -6.49 5.10
N TYR A 186 51.90 -7.75 4.71
CA TYR A 186 51.68 -8.84 5.66
C TYR A 186 52.81 -9.02 6.67
N ARG A 187 54.04 -8.78 6.29
CA ARG A 187 55.19 -8.85 7.20
C ARG A 187 55.22 -7.75 8.24
N LEU A 188 54.62 -6.60 7.95
CA LEU A 188 54.56 -5.44 8.86
C LEU A 188 53.43 -5.55 9.88
N LEU A 189 52.45 -6.47 9.67
CA LEU A 189 51.34 -6.60 10.59
C LEU A 189 51.74 -7.29 11.91
N PRO A 190 51.37 -6.72 13.07
CA PRO A 190 51.66 -7.32 14.38
C PRO A 190 50.79 -8.54 14.70
N PHE A 191 49.91 -8.97 13.77
CA PHE A 191 48.97 -10.08 13.90
C PHE A 191 48.82 -10.83 12.57
N THR A 192 48.29 -12.05 12.64
CA THR A 192 47.96 -12.82 11.42
C THR A 192 46.56 -12.45 10.93
N PRO A 193 46.39 -11.94 9.71
CA PRO A 193 45.06 -11.63 9.16
C PRO A 193 44.16 -12.85 9.11
N THR A 194 42.87 -12.63 9.35
CA THR A 194 41.84 -13.65 9.17
C THR A 194 41.66 -14.00 7.69
N GLY A 195 41.07 -15.15 7.38
CA GLY A 195 40.79 -15.55 6.00
C GLY A 195 39.91 -14.54 5.22
N ALA A 196 38.98 -13.87 5.89
CA ALA A 196 38.15 -12.83 5.29
C ALA A 196 38.96 -11.56 4.95
N GLN A 197 39.87 -11.15 5.82
CA GLN A 197 40.77 -10.00 5.59
C GLN A 197 41.73 -10.25 4.43
N ARG A 198 42.27 -11.49 4.33
CA ARG A 198 43.15 -11.86 3.19
C ARG A 198 42.40 -11.78 1.87
N ARG A 199 41.21 -12.38 1.80
CA ARG A 199 40.38 -12.32 0.58
C ARG A 199 40.07 -10.88 0.17
N ALA A 200 39.71 -10.03 1.12
CA ALA A 200 39.43 -8.62 0.83
C ALA A 200 40.66 -7.89 0.26
N ILE A 201 41.85 -8.14 0.79
CA ILE A 201 43.11 -7.54 0.29
C ILE A 201 43.43 -8.07 -1.12
N GLU A 202 43.27 -9.38 -1.37
CA GLU A 202 43.49 -9.99 -2.68
C GLU A 202 42.51 -9.44 -3.72
N GLU A 203 41.22 -9.30 -3.37
CA GLU A 203 40.19 -8.70 -4.24
C GLU A 203 40.45 -7.21 -4.55
N CYS A 204 41.08 -6.47 -3.64
CA CYS A 204 41.44 -5.07 -3.88
C CYS A 204 42.71 -4.91 -4.70
N ALA A 205 43.62 -5.92 -4.68
CA ALA A 205 44.86 -5.93 -5.42
C ALA A 205 44.72 -6.43 -6.87
N ALA A 206 43.61 -7.14 -7.17
CA ALA A 206 43.30 -7.66 -8.51
C ALA A 206 42.66 -6.59 -9.41
#